data_f2af67903df668fdd24209dfa7af9ef5
#
_entry.id   f2af67903df668fdd24209dfa7af9ef5
#
_cell.length_a   1.000
_cell.length_b   1.000
_cell.length_c   1.000
_cell.angle_alpha   90.00
_cell.angle_beta   90.00
_cell.angle_gamma   90.00
#
_symmetry.space_group_name_H-M   'P 1'
#
loop_
_entity.id
_entity.type
_entity.pdbx_description
1 polymer ?
#
loop_
_entity_poly.entity_id
_entity_poly.type
_entity_poly.pdbx_seq_one_letter_code
_entity_poly.pdbx_strand_id
1 'polypeptide(L)'
;MVHLSLHYCHQTTWNMIEKPWNGFACRPTFMQIFDGKDVRGAGVGYGADTLGTMNTKQFAWFLGPVTDKDGNILKDENGALAVITDTIASLAEATWNDGARFWKYEVDKTKKYDWAENDYVLMRYADVLWMKEEAILRGGEGTSGFNSADFQKLKKRAFAYEADPAAAYAAAYPDVLTLDKICDERGREFSWECV
;
A
#
# COMPACT_ATOMS: atom_id res chain seq x y z
N MET A 1 8.54 0.73 -11.27
CA MET A 1 7.21 0.30 -10.77
C MET A 1 6.50 1.46 -10.09
N VAL A 2 7.05 2.05 -9.02
CA VAL A 2 6.41 3.17 -8.29
C VAL A 2 6.16 4.39 -9.19
N HIS A 3 7.10 4.74 -10.05
CA HIS A 3 6.95 5.80 -11.06
C HIS A 3 5.72 5.66 -11.96
N LEU A 4 5.28 4.44 -12.26
CA LEU A 4 4.11 4.19 -13.08
C LEU A 4 2.80 4.50 -12.36
N SER A 5 2.77 4.45 -11.03
CA SER A 5 1.57 4.64 -10.22
C SER A 5 1.47 6.04 -9.62
N LEU A 6 2.57 6.61 -9.14
CA LEU A 6 2.55 7.89 -8.46
C LEU A 6 1.99 9.01 -9.34
N HIS A 7 1.24 9.92 -8.72
CA HIS A 7 0.79 11.14 -9.38
C HIS A 7 2.01 11.99 -9.77
N TYR A 8 1.96 12.64 -10.93
CA TYR A 8 3.10 13.39 -11.45
C TYR A 8 3.55 14.55 -10.53
N CYS A 9 2.66 15.11 -9.72
CA CYS A 9 3.02 16.12 -8.72
C CYS A 9 3.99 15.60 -7.63
N HIS A 10 4.05 14.28 -7.40
CA HIS A 10 5.01 13.69 -6.49
C HIS A 10 6.47 13.91 -6.89
N GLN A 11 6.74 14.32 -8.14
CA GLN A 11 8.07 14.79 -8.51
C GLN A 11 8.54 15.90 -7.56
N THR A 12 7.68 16.88 -7.28
CA THR A 12 7.99 17.99 -6.38
C THR A 12 8.06 17.53 -4.92
N THR A 13 7.15 16.65 -4.49
CA THR A 13 7.14 16.11 -3.12
C THR A 13 8.48 15.51 -2.74
N TRP A 14 9.08 14.71 -3.61
CA TRP A 14 10.31 13.97 -3.32
C TRP A 14 11.53 14.47 -4.07
N ASN A 15 11.43 15.61 -4.75
CA ASN A 15 12.53 16.16 -5.55
C ASN A 15 13.11 15.10 -6.50
N MET A 16 12.24 14.39 -7.21
CA MET A 16 12.64 13.36 -8.16
C MET A 16 13.18 13.96 -9.44
N ILE A 17 14.17 13.31 -10.06
CA ILE A 17 14.72 13.76 -11.34
C ILE A 17 13.68 13.67 -12.44
N GLU A 18 12.93 12.56 -12.47
CA GLU A 18 11.89 12.31 -13.47
C GLU A 18 10.48 12.45 -12.87
N LYS A 19 9.57 12.90 -13.73
CA LYS A 19 8.15 13.07 -13.41
C LYS A 19 7.46 11.69 -13.42
N PRO A 20 6.76 11.27 -12.36
CA PRO A 20 5.96 10.05 -12.37
C PRO A 20 4.86 10.08 -13.41
N TRP A 21 4.45 8.92 -13.89
CA TRP A 21 3.58 8.80 -15.06
C TRP A 21 2.08 8.87 -14.75
N ASN A 22 1.68 8.66 -13.50
CA ASN A 22 0.27 8.63 -13.11
C ASN A 22 -0.58 7.61 -13.90
N GLY A 23 0.04 6.50 -14.33
CA GLY A 23 -0.58 5.56 -15.28
C GLY A 23 -1.45 4.49 -14.62
N PHE A 24 -1.25 4.19 -13.33
CA PHE A 24 -1.96 3.14 -12.62
C PHE A 24 -2.55 3.66 -11.32
N ALA A 25 -3.79 3.29 -11.07
CA ALA A 25 -4.51 3.56 -9.84
C ALA A 25 -5.21 2.31 -9.33
N CYS A 26 -5.34 2.20 -8.02
CA CYS A 26 -6.08 1.12 -7.40
C CYS A 26 -7.59 1.35 -7.51
N ARG A 27 -8.34 0.29 -7.76
CA ARG A 27 -9.80 0.34 -7.72
C ARG A 27 -10.29 0.48 -6.27
N PRO A 28 -11.35 1.26 -6.03
CA PRO A 28 -11.90 1.47 -4.68
C PRO A 28 -12.26 0.16 -3.97
N THR A 29 -12.79 -0.82 -4.70
CA THR A 29 -13.17 -2.12 -4.14
C THR A 29 -12.00 -2.89 -3.54
N PHE A 30 -10.79 -2.74 -4.08
CA PHE A 30 -9.62 -3.36 -3.50
C PHE A 30 -9.18 -2.64 -2.21
N MET A 31 -9.31 -1.32 -2.17
CA MET A 31 -8.97 -0.56 -0.96
C MET A 31 -9.84 -0.92 0.23
N GLN A 32 -11.06 -1.43 0.01
CA GLN A 32 -12.00 -1.83 1.06
C GLN A 32 -11.56 -3.07 1.86
N ILE A 33 -10.60 -3.85 1.38
CA ILE A 33 -10.08 -5.00 2.15
C ILE A 33 -9.14 -4.59 3.28
N PHE A 34 -8.68 -3.33 3.31
CA PHE A 34 -7.75 -2.83 4.33
C PHE A 34 -8.49 -2.12 5.46
N ASP A 35 -8.09 -2.40 6.71
CA ASP A 35 -8.40 -1.51 7.82
C ASP A 35 -7.65 -0.18 7.64
N GLY A 36 -8.24 0.94 8.07
CA GLY A 36 -7.65 2.27 7.89
C GLY A 36 -6.32 2.50 8.61
N LYS A 37 -5.93 1.60 9.52
CA LYS A 37 -4.67 1.64 10.27
C LYS A 37 -3.63 0.66 9.76
N ASP A 38 -4.02 -0.23 8.83
CA ASP A 38 -3.11 -1.20 8.23
C ASP A 38 -2.13 -0.50 7.29
N VAL A 39 -0.83 -0.56 7.60
CA VAL A 39 0.21 0.09 6.79
C VAL A 39 0.36 -0.49 5.39
N ARG A 40 -0.22 -1.66 5.15
CA ARG A 40 -0.29 -2.26 3.81
C ARG A 40 -1.37 -1.60 2.94
N GLY A 41 -2.30 -0.85 3.55
CA GLY A 41 -3.31 -0.03 2.89
C GLY A 41 -2.87 1.42 2.70
N ALA A 42 -3.82 2.35 2.80
CA ALA A 42 -3.64 3.77 2.49
C ALA A 42 -3.55 4.71 3.71
N GLY A 43 -3.43 4.19 4.91
CA GLY A 43 -3.29 5.01 6.11
C GLY A 43 -4.46 5.90 6.45
N VAL A 44 -5.66 5.52 6.07
CA VAL A 44 -6.89 6.25 6.37
C VAL A 44 -7.04 6.38 7.89
N GLY A 45 -7.29 7.60 8.36
CA GLY A 45 -7.48 7.88 9.80
C GLY A 45 -6.27 8.44 10.54
N TYR A 46 -5.11 8.54 9.88
CA TYR A 46 -3.93 9.18 10.49
C TYR A 46 -3.77 10.68 10.22
N GLY A 47 -4.69 11.28 9.48
CA GLY A 47 -4.66 12.71 9.17
C GLY A 47 -3.80 13.07 7.95
N ALA A 48 -3.95 14.33 7.48
CA ALA A 48 -3.29 14.81 6.26
C ALA A 48 -1.75 14.92 6.39
N ASP A 49 -1.24 15.12 7.57
CA ASP A 49 0.19 15.20 7.89
C ASP A 49 0.94 13.87 7.69
N THR A 50 0.22 12.75 7.61
CA THR A 50 0.80 11.42 7.41
C THR A 50 0.91 11.02 5.95
N LEU A 51 0.23 11.67 5.05
CA LEU A 51 0.09 11.26 3.65
C LEU A 51 1.04 11.99 2.70
N GLY A 52 1.62 13.09 3.08
CA GLY A 52 2.41 13.93 2.16
C GLY A 52 3.87 14.07 2.51
N THR A 53 4.27 13.77 3.74
CA THR A 53 5.64 14.01 4.18
C THR A 53 6.43 12.70 4.27
N MET A 54 7.58 12.68 3.63
CA MET A 54 8.49 11.53 3.53
C MET A 54 9.02 11.00 4.88
N ASN A 55 8.77 11.67 5.97
CA ASN A 55 9.42 11.40 7.27
C ASN A 55 8.45 10.89 8.34
N THR A 56 7.20 10.69 8.03
CA THR A 56 6.21 10.21 8.98
C THR A 56 5.82 8.77 8.69
N LYS A 57 4.60 8.40 8.81
CA LYS A 57 4.13 7.02 8.66
C LYS A 57 4.05 6.65 7.18
N GLN A 58 4.73 5.60 6.77
CA GLN A 58 4.69 5.09 5.41
C GLN A 58 3.66 3.99 5.27
N PHE A 59 2.81 4.11 4.26
CA PHE A 59 1.81 3.13 3.86
C PHE A 59 2.12 2.61 2.47
N ALA A 60 1.53 1.47 2.09
CA ALA A 60 1.77 0.90 0.77
C ALA A 60 1.00 1.62 -0.36
N TRP A 61 -0.07 2.31 -0.01
CA TRP A 61 -0.90 3.08 -0.93
C TRP A 61 -1.03 4.53 -0.47
N PHE A 62 -1.08 5.43 -1.42
CA PHE A 62 -1.25 6.86 -1.18
C PHE A 62 -2.68 7.30 -1.49
N LEU A 63 -3.29 7.99 -0.53
CA LEU A 63 -4.55 8.73 -0.66
C LEU A 63 -4.40 10.10 0.01
N GLY A 64 -5.13 11.10 -0.48
CA GLY A 64 -5.15 12.43 0.09
C GLY A 64 -4.31 13.45 -0.68
N PRO A 65 -3.98 14.59 -0.05
CA PRO A 65 -3.31 15.70 -0.71
C PRO A 65 -1.86 15.37 -1.07
N VAL A 66 -1.47 15.68 -2.29
CA VAL A 66 -0.09 15.66 -2.73
C VAL A 66 0.56 16.99 -2.32
N THR A 67 1.58 16.95 -1.50
CA THR A 67 2.20 18.16 -0.93
C THR A 67 3.65 18.34 -1.39
N ASP A 68 4.15 19.57 -1.27
CA ASP A 68 5.57 19.83 -1.32
C ASP A 68 6.26 19.41 0.02
N LYS A 69 7.56 19.66 0.13
CA LYS A 69 8.35 19.38 1.33
C LYS A 69 7.94 20.22 2.56
N ASP A 70 7.23 21.30 2.35
CA ASP A 70 6.79 22.23 3.38
C ASP A 70 5.32 21.99 3.79
N GLY A 71 4.67 20.99 3.17
CA GLY A 71 3.29 20.59 3.47
C GLY A 71 2.22 21.34 2.68
N ASN A 72 2.58 22.21 1.73
CA ASN A 72 1.61 22.91 0.90
C ASN A 72 1.06 21.97 -0.18
N ILE A 73 -0.27 21.93 -0.35
CA ILE A 73 -0.91 21.11 -1.38
C ILE A 73 -0.53 21.63 -2.75
N LEU A 74 -0.02 20.75 -3.60
CA LEU A 74 0.36 21.06 -4.96
C LEU A 74 -0.88 21.21 -5.86
N LYS A 75 -0.70 21.94 -6.96
CA LYS A 75 -1.69 22.06 -8.02
C LYS A 75 -1.25 21.24 -9.22
N ASP A 76 -2.21 20.66 -9.90
CA ASP A 76 -2.02 19.99 -11.17
C ASP A 76 -1.81 20.99 -12.33
N GLU A 77 -1.63 20.47 -13.54
CA GLU A 77 -1.39 21.28 -14.76
C GLU A 77 -2.59 22.16 -15.13
N ASN A 78 -3.78 21.87 -14.62
CA ASN A 78 -5.00 22.64 -14.81
C ASN A 78 -5.25 23.66 -13.69
N GLY A 79 -4.36 23.71 -12.68
CA GLY A 79 -4.48 24.58 -11.52
C GLY A 79 -5.40 24.04 -10.42
N ALA A 80 -5.94 22.83 -10.55
CA ALA A 80 -6.72 22.17 -9.52
C ALA A 80 -5.79 21.59 -8.43
N LEU A 81 -6.28 21.49 -7.20
CA LEU A 81 -5.53 20.87 -6.12
C LEU A 81 -5.31 19.37 -6.40
N ALA A 82 -4.07 18.91 -6.29
CA ALA A 82 -3.73 17.51 -6.45
C ALA A 82 -4.09 16.73 -5.17
N VAL A 83 -5.32 16.24 -5.10
CA VAL A 83 -5.84 15.43 -3.98
C VAL A 83 -6.27 14.08 -4.51
N ILE A 84 -5.52 13.03 -4.17
CA ILE A 84 -5.83 11.68 -4.62
C ILE A 84 -7.00 11.13 -3.82
N THR A 85 -8.04 10.70 -4.54
CA THR A 85 -9.26 10.14 -3.95
C THR A 85 -9.31 8.62 -4.12
N ASP A 86 -10.08 7.94 -3.29
CA ASP A 86 -10.36 6.50 -3.44
C ASP A 86 -11.52 6.22 -4.40
N THR A 87 -12.06 7.26 -5.03
CA THR A 87 -13.24 7.18 -5.90
C THR A 87 -12.83 7.16 -7.37
N ILE A 88 -13.40 6.26 -8.14
CA ILE A 88 -13.36 6.24 -9.60
C ILE A 88 -14.80 6.09 -10.07
N ALA A 89 -15.41 7.19 -10.50
CA ALA A 89 -16.82 7.21 -10.91
C ALA A 89 -17.07 6.33 -12.13
N SER A 90 -16.26 6.48 -13.16
CA SER A 90 -16.21 5.59 -14.31
C SER A 90 -14.80 5.60 -14.92
N LEU A 91 -14.44 4.53 -15.64
CA LEU A 91 -13.13 4.49 -16.32
C LEU A 91 -13.04 5.50 -17.48
N ALA A 92 -14.18 5.90 -18.05
CA ALA A 92 -14.22 6.86 -19.15
C ALA A 92 -14.07 8.31 -18.66
N GLU A 93 -14.42 8.57 -17.40
CA GLU A 93 -14.45 9.91 -16.80
C GLU A 93 -13.39 10.08 -15.70
N ALA A 94 -12.52 9.09 -15.54
CA ALA A 94 -11.48 9.12 -14.52
C ALA A 94 -10.51 10.28 -14.74
N THR A 95 -10.22 10.98 -13.67
CA THR A 95 -9.27 12.10 -13.66
C THR A 95 -7.90 11.67 -13.14
N TRP A 96 -6.92 12.57 -13.26
CA TRP A 96 -5.56 12.35 -12.74
C TRP A 96 -5.51 12.10 -11.23
N ASN A 97 -6.54 12.49 -10.51
CA ASN A 97 -6.61 12.39 -9.04
C ASN A 97 -7.35 11.15 -8.55
N ASP A 98 -7.98 10.37 -9.43
CA ASP A 98 -8.83 9.26 -9.05
C ASP A 98 -8.05 7.98 -8.76
N GLY A 99 -8.45 7.28 -7.70
CA GLY A 99 -7.93 6.01 -7.26
C GLY A 99 -6.58 6.08 -6.52
N ALA A 100 -6.42 5.24 -5.51
CA ALA A 100 -5.21 5.18 -4.70
C ALA A 100 -3.95 4.90 -5.53
N ARG A 101 -2.84 5.51 -5.17
CA ARG A 101 -1.55 5.36 -5.83
C ARG A 101 -0.66 4.40 -5.06
N PHE A 102 0.02 3.53 -5.78
CA PHE A 102 0.92 2.55 -5.19
C PHE A 102 2.23 3.18 -4.74
N TRP A 103 2.63 2.89 -3.50
CA TRP A 103 3.83 3.46 -2.87
C TRP A 103 4.58 2.42 -2.00
N LYS A 104 4.53 1.17 -2.34
CA LYS A 104 5.08 0.10 -1.51
C LYS A 104 6.60 0.05 -1.51
N TYR A 105 7.23 0.23 -2.66
CA TYR A 105 8.69 0.28 -2.76
C TYR A 105 9.18 1.72 -2.54
N GLU A 106 10.37 1.85 -1.97
CA GLU A 106 10.99 3.14 -1.79
C GLU A 106 11.17 3.85 -3.15
N VAL A 107 10.93 5.16 -3.15
CA VAL A 107 11.11 5.98 -4.34
C VAL A 107 12.61 6.24 -4.54
N ASP A 108 13.17 5.76 -5.63
CA ASP A 108 14.52 6.12 -6.04
C ASP A 108 14.54 7.52 -6.65
N LYS A 109 15.02 8.49 -5.87
CA LYS A 109 15.05 9.90 -6.25
C LYS A 109 16.20 10.27 -7.18
N THR A 110 17.20 9.38 -7.31
CA THR A 110 18.46 9.68 -7.99
C THR A 110 18.46 9.25 -9.45
N LYS A 111 17.50 8.45 -9.85
CA LYS A 111 17.47 7.85 -11.17
C LYS A 111 16.65 8.66 -12.17
N LYS A 112 17.14 8.69 -13.39
CA LYS A 112 16.42 9.15 -14.56
C LYS A 112 15.67 7.98 -15.18
N TYR A 113 14.51 8.27 -15.75
CA TYR A 113 13.63 7.30 -16.39
C TYR A 113 13.08 6.26 -15.37
N ASP A 114 12.48 5.24 -15.87
CA ASP A 114 11.81 4.19 -15.08
C ASP A 114 12.76 3.18 -14.43
N TRP A 115 14.03 3.48 -14.39
CA TRP A 115 15.11 2.56 -14.02
C TRP A 115 15.56 2.87 -12.59
N ALA A 116 14.79 2.35 -11.63
CA ALA A 116 15.20 2.37 -10.23
C ALA A 116 16.18 1.23 -9.94
N GLU A 117 17.08 1.42 -8.98
CA GLU A 117 18.01 0.39 -8.52
C GLU A 117 17.39 -0.53 -7.45
N ASN A 118 16.16 -0.27 -7.05
CA ASN A 118 15.46 -1.14 -6.11
C ASN A 118 15.27 -2.54 -6.72
N ASP A 119 15.61 -3.55 -5.94
CA ASP A 119 15.32 -4.94 -6.30
C ASP A 119 13.82 -5.18 -6.41
N TYR A 120 13.43 -5.93 -7.43
CA TYR A 120 12.06 -6.39 -7.57
C TYR A 120 11.89 -7.74 -6.88
N VAL A 121 11.01 -7.80 -5.89
CA VAL A 121 10.76 -9.01 -5.11
C VAL A 121 9.93 -9.99 -5.92
N LEU A 122 10.53 -11.13 -6.29
CA LEU A 122 9.84 -12.23 -6.95
C LEU A 122 9.17 -13.17 -5.94
N MET A 123 9.82 -13.41 -4.80
CA MET A 123 9.33 -14.24 -3.69
C MET A 123 9.96 -13.77 -2.39
N ARG A 124 9.22 -13.83 -1.30
CA ARG A 124 9.73 -13.54 0.05
C ARG A 124 9.17 -14.51 1.09
N TYR A 125 9.79 -14.55 2.24
CA TYR A 125 9.42 -15.53 3.29
C TYR A 125 7.95 -15.46 3.71
N ALA A 126 7.34 -14.29 3.69
CA ALA A 126 5.91 -14.14 3.94
C ALA A 126 5.06 -14.98 2.97
N ASP A 127 5.45 -15.08 1.70
CA ASP A 127 4.73 -15.89 0.72
C ASP A 127 4.81 -17.39 1.05
N VAL A 128 5.98 -17.87 1.48
CA VAL A 128 6.14 -19.27 1.93
C VAL A 128 5.21 -19.58 3.13
N LEU A 129 5.10 -18.64 4.08
CA LEU A 129 4.20 -18.80 5.21
C LEU A 129 2.73 -18.89 4.76
N TRP A 130 2.29 -17.98 3.89
CA TRP A 130 0.92 -17.98 3.39
C TRP A 130 0.60 -19.19 2.50
N MET A 131 1.53 -19.63 1.66
CA MET A 131 1.37 -20.87 0.87
C MET A 131 1.20 -22.10 1.78
N LYS A 132 1.97 -22.19 2.86
CA LYS A 132 1.84 -23.27 3.84
C LYS A 132 0.45 -23.27 4.49
N GLU A 133 -0.02 -22.12 4.94
CA GLU A 133 -1.36 -22.01 5.56
C GLU A 133 -2.47 -22.35 4.57
N GLU A 134 -2.37 -21.90 3.33
CA GLU A 134 -3.32 -22.26 2.30
C GLU A 134 -3.34 -23.76 2.01
N ALA A 135 -2.18 -24.41 1.93
CA ALA A 135 -2.09 -25.85 1.75
C ALA A 135 -2.79 -26.62 2.89
N ILE A 136 -2.61 -26.20 4.12
CA ILE A 136 -3.28 -26.81 5.30
C ILE A 136 -4.79 -26.60 5.21
N LEU A 137 -5.26 -25.40 4.89
CA LEU A 137 -6.69 -25.11 4.73
C LEU A 137 -7.36 -25.91 3.59
N ARG A 138 -6.57 -26.30 2.59
CA ARG A 138 -7.03 -27.18 1.49
C ARG A 138 -6.95 -28.68 1.83
N GLY A 139 -6.65 -29.05 3.06
CA GLY A 139 -6.58 -30.43 3.53
C GLY A 139 -5.19 -31.05 3.46
N GLY A 140 -4.14 -30.26 3.28
CA GLY A 140 -2.75 -30.71 3.42
C GLY A 140 -2.42 -31.11 4.86
N GLU A 141 -1.51 -32.06 5.01
CA GLU A 141 -1.02 -32.46 6.34
C GLU A 141 -0.15 -31.35 6.96
N GLY A 142 -0.32 -31.12 8.24
CA GLY A 142 0.47 -30.17 9.01
C GLY A 142 -0.33 -29.42 10.06
N THR A 143 0.38 -28.60 10.83
CA THR A 143 -0.23 -27.73 11.84
C THR A 143 -0.13 -26.29 11.39
N SER A 144 -1.25 -25.55 11.46
CA SER A 144 -1.28 -24.12 11.17
C SER A 144 -0.25 -23.37 12.00
N GLY A 145 0.54 -22.54 11.32
CA GLY A 145 1.51 -21.64 11.92
C GLY A 145 1.00 -20.21 12.10
N PHE A 146 -0.29 -19.96 11.83
CA PHE A 146 -0.87 -18.61 11.83
C PHE A 146 -0.65 -17.82 13.14
N ASN A 147 -0.52 -18.53 14.27
CA ASN A 147 -0.17 -17.93 15.57
C ASN A 147 1.31 -18.11 15.95
N SER A 148 2.16 -18.59 15.03
CA SER A 148 3.61 -18.69 15.24
C SER A 148 4.28 -17.34 15.43
N ALA A 149 5.51 -17.35 15.95
CA ALA A 149 6.31 -16.13 16.12
C ALA A 149 6.53 -15.37 14.80
N ASP A 150 6.64 -16.07 13.68
CA ASP A 150 6.86 -15.46 12.37
C ASP A 150 5.60 -14.77 11.87
N PHE A 151 4.42 -15.40 11.98
CA PHE A 151 3.15 -14.72 11.67
C PHE A 151 2.88 -13.55 12.61
N GLN A 152 3.25 -13.63 13.89
CA GLN A 152 3.15 -12.48 14.80
C GLN A 152 3.99 -11.29 14.34
N LYS A 153 5.16 -11.51 13.73
CA LYS A 153 5.94 -10.43 13.11
C LYS A 153 5.20 -9.79 11.94
N LEU A 154 4.57 -10.58 11.07
CA LEU A 154 3.77 -10.05 9.95
C LEU A 154 2.57 -9.23 10.45
N LYS A 155 1.81 -9.77 11.40
CA LYS A 155 0.65 -9.10 12.01
C LYS A 155 1.05 -7.77 12.65
N LYS A 156 2.12 -7.75 13.44
CA LYS A 156 2.63 -6.53 14.08
C LYS A 156 3.13 -5.51 13.08
N ARG A 157 3.77 -5.95 12.00
CA ARG A 157 4.20 -5.03 10.94
C ARG A 157 3.02 -4.35 10.26
N ALA A 158 1.92 -5.08 10.03
CA ALA A 158 0.72 -4.53 9.41
C ALA A 158 0.11 -3.36 10.22
N PHE A 159 0.31 -3.32 11.53
CA PHE A 159 -0.18 -2.26 12.41
C PHE A 159 0.97 -1.56 13.16
N ALA A 160 2.08 -1.33 12.47
CA ALA A 160 3.33 -0.85 13.06
C ALA A 160 3.23 0.49 13.81
N TYR A 161 2.19 1.27 13.53
CA TYR A 161 2.00 2.59 14.15
C TYR A 161 1.00 2.60 15.33
N GLU A 162 0.41 1.44 15.64
CA GLU A 162 -0.49 1.31 16.79
C GLU A 162 0.30 1.02 18.09
N ALA A 163 -0.25 1.46 19.22
CA ALA A 163 0.37 1.24 20.53
C ALA A 163 0.49 -0.26 20.88
N ASP A 164 -0.50 -1.06 20.49
CA ASP A 164 -0.46 -2.51 20.52
C ASP A 164 -0.81 -3.08 19.13
N PRO A 165 0.21 -3.28 18.27
CA PRO A 165 -0.01 -3.76 16.91
C PRO A 165 -0.69 -5.13 16.83
N ALA A 166 -0.43 -6.03 17.78
CA ALA A 166 -1.02 -7.36 17.77
C ALA A 166 -2.53 -7.31 18.10
N ALA A 167 -2.91 -6.53 19.10
CA ALA A 167 -4.30 -6.32 19.45
C ALA A 167 -5.06 -5.57 18.33
N ALA A 168 -4.43 -4.58 17.71
CA ALA A 168 -5.01 -3.86 16.57
C ALA A 168 -5.27 -4.78 15.39
N TYR A 169 -4.31 -5.65 15.03
CA TYR A 169 -4.51 -6.66 13.99
C TYR A 169 -5.68 -7.60 14.31
N ALA A 170 -5.72 -8.15 15.54
CA ALA A 170 -6.78 -9.07 15.95
C ALA A 170 -8.18 -8.42 15.96
N ALA A 171 -8.25 -7.12 16.26
CA ALA A 171 -9.50 -6.37 16.21
C ALA A 171 -9.97 -6.11 14.77
N ALA A 172 -9.05 -5.82 13.86
CA ALA A 172 -9.36 -5.55 12.45
C ALA A 172 -9.63 -6.83 11.64
N TYR A 173 -8.85 -7.88 11.90
CA TYR A 173 -8.89 -9.14 11.16
C TYR A 173 -8.99 -10.33 12.14
N PRO A 174 -10.13 -10.99 12.19
CA PRO A 174 -10.33 -12.10 13.16
C PRO A 174 -9.38 -13.27 12.88
N ASP A 175 -8.91 -13.91 13.95
CA ASP A 175 -7.92 -14.99 13.91
C ASP A 175 -8.40 -16.30 13.25
N VAL A 176 -9.68 -16.42 12.97
CA VAL A 176 -10.20 -17.60 12.26
C VAL A 176 -9.84 -17.49 10.79
N LEU A 177 -8.83 -18.24 10.39
CA LEU A 177 -8.36 -18.31 9.01
C LEU A 177 -9.25 -19.26 8.19
N THR A 178 -9.75 -18.76 7.04
CA THR A 178 -10.49 -19.53 6.05
C THR A 178 -9.86 -19.29 4.67
N LEU A 179 -10.27 -20.06 3.66
CA LEU A 179 -9.76 -19.86 2.28
C LEU A 179 -10.09 -18.47 1.73
N ASP A 180 -11.26 -17.93 2.02
CA ASP A 180 -11.62 -16.57 1.58
C ASP A 180 -10.76 -15.53 2.29
N LYS A 181 -10.58 -15.67 3.60
CA LYS A 181 -9.74 -14.75 4.38
C LYS A 181 -8.27 -14.80 3.99
N ILE A 182 -7.75 -15.98 3.60
CA ILE A 182 -6.36 -16.06 3.13
C ILE A 182 -6.17 -15.35 1.80
N CYS A 183 -7.17 -15.34 0.91
CA CYS A 183 -7.12 -14.56 -0.31
C CYS A 183 -7.00 -13.06 -0.02
N ASP A 184 -7.82 -12.54 0.89
CA ASP A 184 -7.76 -11.14 1.30
C ASP A 184 -6.43 -10.81 1.97
N GLU A 185 -5.93 -11.67 2.86
CA GLU A 185 -4.63 -11.48 3.52
C GLU A 185 -3.48 -11.48 2.52
N ARG A 186 -3.47 -12.40 1.57
CA ARG A 186 -2.48 -12.40 0.49
C ARG A 186 -2.61 -11.15 -0.38
N GLY A 187 -3.82 -10.71 -0.70
CA GLY A 187 -4.08 -9.46 -1.41
C GLY A 187 -3.50 -8.25 -0.67
N ARG A 188 -3.72 -8.15 0.65
CA ARG A 188 -3.14 -7.09 1.48
C ARG A 188 -1.62 -7.14 1.53
N GLU A 189 -1.06 -8.34 1.70
CA GLU A 189 0.39 -8.53 1.88
C GLU A 189 1.18 -8.33 0.60
N PHE A 190 0.67 -8.84 -0.53
CA PHE A 190 1.41 -8.94 -1.79
C PHE A 190 0.89 -8.03 -2.89
N SER A 191 0.04 -7.06 -2.56
CA SER A 191 -0.42 -6.10 -3.54
C SER A 191 0.76 -5.52 -4.32
N TRP A 192 0.66 -5.53 -5.65
CA TRP A 192 1.71 -5.07 -6.58
C TRP A 192 3.01 -5.90 -6.59
N GLU A 193 2.99 -7.11 -6.06
CA GLU A 193 4.07 -8.10 -6.18
C GLU A 193 3.67 -9.21 -7.17
N CYS A 194 4.62 -10.05 -7.60
CA CYS A 194 4.40 -11.12 -8.58
C CYS A 194 3.85 -12.43 -7.98
N VAL A 195 3.03 -12.38 -6.95
CA VAL A 195 2.47 -13.56 -6.28
C VAL A 195 0.96 -13.59 -6.27
#